data_724ad0623a8a479fb9964080f43784d0
#
_entry.id   724ad0623a8a479fb9964080f43784d0
#
_cell.length_a   1.000
_cell.length_b   1.000
_cell.length_c   1.000
_cell.angle_alpha   90.00
_cell.angle_beta   90.00
_cell.angle_gamma   90.00
#
_symmetry.space_group_name_H-M   'P 1'
#
loop_
_entity.id
_entity.type
_entity.pdbx_description
1 polymer ?
#
loop_
_entity_poly.entity_id
_entity_poly.type
_entity_poly.pdbx_seq_one_letter_code
_entity_poly.pdbx_strand_id
1 'polypeptide(L)'
;MALKFNKLNLIALIATSTSIALAQASCSAENTAKEEVVNEVANQPEKIRIAAAANLSDVLPQIVEAYNTENSLAEQDIELTFASSGKLYAQIQAGAPYDIYLSANQEFPAKWVSERAENMPKTQPFTYTQGQLSFYSATKAVGNLNQTTLAELLAKPSDAKITIANPDLAPYGASAKAYLQTQNVYDALDKQKRLIQAENIGQAFQYANTGSVDYGFVAQSQVTAIKATPEQFYTLPVESYPAILQDGIVLSDAALATDFTNYLLSPAGQQYFADAGYLAIK
;
A
#
# COMPACT_ATOMS: atom_id res chain seq x y z
N MET A 1 35.92 45.62 -2.99
CA MET A 1 37.20 45.36 -2.31
C MET A 1 37.63 43.95 -2.71
N ALA A 2 38.65 43.93 -3.51
CA ALA A 2 39.17 42.82 -4.28
C ALA A 2 40.19 42.00 -3.49
N LEU A 3 40.57 40.88 -4.12
CA LEU A 3 41.79 40.07 -3.96
C LEU A 3 41.57 38.78 -3.12
N LYS A 4 42.15 37.63 -3.49
CA LYS A 4 43.14 37.25 -4.52
C LYS A 4 43.16 35.74 -4.73
N PHE A 5 43.40 35.31 -5.96
CA PHE A 5 43.89 34.01 -6.43
C PHE A 5 45.23 33.59 -5.83
N ASN A 6 45.49 32.28 -5.69
CA ASN A 6 46.81 31.65 -5.98
C ASN A 6 46.59 30.13 -6.15
N LYS A 7 46.76 29.59 -7.23
CA LYS A 7 47.76 29.04 -8.19
C LYS A 7 48.69 27.95 -7.61
N LEU A 8 48.56 26.81 -8.28
CA LEU A 8 49.57 25.86 -8.80
C LEU A 8 50.65 25.30 -7.87
N ASN A 9 50.76 23.96 -7.86
CA ASN A 9 52.08 23.37 -8.28
C ASN A 9 51.89 21.94 -8.80
N LEU A 10 52.47 21.74 -9.96
CA LEU A 10 52.67 20.59 -10.82
C LEU A 10 54.14 20.16 -10.69
N ILE A 11 54.48 18.89 -10.49
CA ILE A 11 55.80 18.23 -10.79
C ILE A 11 55.49 16.72 -10.76
N ALA A 12 55.46 15.99 -11.83
CA ALA A 12 56.44 15.46 -12.80
C ALA A 12 57.19 14.19 -12.33
N LEU A 13 56.88 13.14 -13.04
CA LEU A 13 57.70 12.07 -13.65
C LEU A 13 58.99 11.61 -12.92
N ILE A 14 59.14 10.27 -12.77
CA ILE A 14 60.33 9.53 -13.24
C ILE A 14 59.94 8.06 -13.47
N ALA A 15 60.22 7.60 -14.69
CA ALA A 15 60.23 6.23 -15.13
C ALA A 15 61.62 5.60 -14.87
N THR A 16 61.68 4.34 -14.46
CA THR A 16 62.86 3.52 -14.72
C THR A 16 62.48 2.10 -15.08
N SER A 17 62.85 1.76 -16.27
CA SER A 17 62.89 0.44 -16.90
C SER A 17 64.16 -0.31 -16.53
N THR A 18 64.10 -1.64 -16.31
CA THR A 18 65.16 -2.65 -16.63
C THR A 18 64.55 -4.02 -16.48
N SER A 19 64.29 -4.77 -17.51
CA SER A 19 65.07 -5.69 -18.34
C SER A 19 65.34 -7.08 -17.73
N ILE A 20 64.68 -8.10 -18.27
CA ILE A 20 65.08 -9.39 -18.82
C ILE A 20 65.90 -10.36 -17.93
N ALA A 21 65.34 -11.56 -17.74
CA ALA A 21 66.04 -12.84 -17.91
C ALA A 21 65.07 -13.97 -18.20
N LEU A 22 65.23 -14.57 -19.38
CA LEU A 22 64.69 -15.91 -19.76
C LEU A 22 65.43 -17.00 -19.00
N ALA A 23 64.68 -18.00 -18.52
CA ALA A 23 65.18 -19.36 -18.36
C ALA A 23 64.04 -20.35 -18.69
N GLN A 24 64.25 -21.09 -19.80
CA GLN A 24 63.48 -22.27 -20.19
C GLN A 24 64.07 -23.50 -19.47
N ALA A 25 63.21 -24.38 -18.96
CA ALA A 25 63.38 -25.83 -18.92
C ALA A 25 62.03 -26.45 -18.49
N SER A 26 61.26 -27.01 -19.37
CA SER A 26 61.17 -28.39 -19.79
C SER A 26 60.45 -29.34 -18.84
N CYS A 27 59.29 -29.79 -19.32
CA CYS A 27 58.68 -31.13 -19.28
C CYS A 27 58.00 -31.70 -18.04
N SER A 28 56.74 -32.05 -18.27
CA SER A 28 55.98 -33.27 -17.90
C SER A 28 55.29 -33.29 -16.56
N ALA A 29 53.99 -33.18 -16.63
CA ALA A 29 53.02 -34.27 -16.39
C ALA A 29 51.58 -33.69 -16.32
N GLU A 30 50.74 -34.21 -17.16
CA GLU A 30 49.29 -34.09 -17.09
C GLU A 30 48.79 -34.33 -15.63
N ASN A 31 48.03 -33.39 -15.15
CA ASN A 31 46.95 -33.73 -14.24
C ASN A 31 45.83 -32.71 -14.46
N THR A 32 44.86 -33.12 -15.24
CA THR A 32 43.58 -32.44 -15.45
C THR A 32 42.79 -32.46 -14.15
N ALA A 33 42.97 -31.47 -13.33
CA ALA A 33 41.97 -31.08 -12.36
C ALA A 33 41.14 -29.95 -13.00
N LYS A 34 40.02 -30.35 -13.62
CA LYS A 34 38.93 -29.40 -13.85
C LYS A 34 38.50 -28.91 -12.48
N GLU A 35 38.92 -27.70 -12.09
CA GLU A 35 38.19 -26.91 -11.14
C GLU A 35 36.82 -26.59 -11.78
N GLU A 36 35.82 -27.38 -11.42
CA GLU A 36 34.45 -26.92 -11.46
C GLU A 36 34.38 -25.69 -10.56
N VAL A 37 34.43 -24.53 -11.19
CA VAL A 37 33.93 -23.30 -10.57
C VAL A 37 32.42 -23.55 -10.41
N VAL A 38 32.02 -24.13 -9.31
CA VAL A 38 30.67 -24.12 -8.83
C VAL A 38 30.40 -22.64 -8.60
N ASN A 39 29.74 -21.99 -9.56
CA ASN A 39 29.07 -20.74 -9.35
C ASN A 39 28.00 -21.03 -8.28
N GLU A 40 28.37 -20.90 -7.02
CA GLU A 40 27.43 -20.55 -5.97
C GLU A 40 26.89 -19.16 -6.35
N VAL A 41 25.90 -19.14 -7.23
CA VAL A 41 24.92 -18.07 -7.23
C VAL A 41 24.26 -18.22 -5.85
N ALA A 42 24.80 -17.50 -4.87
CA ALA A 42 24.16 -17.35 -3.58
C ALA A 42 22.72 -16.99 -3.88
N ASN A 43 21.81 -17.90 -3.55
CA ASN A 43 20.37 -17.73 -3.69
C ASN A 43 20.01 -16.59 -2.73
N GLN A 44 20.16 -15.34 -3.18
CA GLN A 44 19.66 -14.21 -2.40
C GLN A 44 18.16 -14.40 -2.34
N PRO A 45 17.55 -14.34 -1.17
CA PRO A 45 16.11 -14.48 -1.05
C PRO A 45 15.44 -13.49 -1.99
N GLU A 46 14.48 -13.97 -2.73
CA GLU A 46 13.69 -13.16 -3.66
C GLU A 46 12.96 -12.08 -2.85
N LYS A 47 13.17 -10.82 -3.20
CA LYS A 47 12.50 -9.69 -2.54
C LYS A 47 11.36 -9.20 -3.40
N ILE A 48 10.22 -8.92 -2.76
CA ILE A 48 9.06 -8.36 -3.43
C ILE A 48 8.61 -7.05 -2.78
N ARG A 49 7.97 -6.21 -3.60
CA ARG A 49 7.37 -4.93 -3.17
C ARG A 49 5.88 -4.96 -3.40
N ILE A 50 5.14 -4.67 -2.36
CA ILE A 50 3.68 -4.63 -2.39
C ILE A 50 3.21 -3.19 -2.30
N ALA A 51 2.51 -2.72 -3.35
CA ALA A 51 1.76 -1.48 -3.34
C ALA A 51 0.37 -1.74 -2.75
N ALA A 52 0.09 -1.24 -1.57
CA ALA A 52 -1.14 -1.54 -0.82
C ALA A 52 -1.95 -0.29 -0.51
N ALA A 53 -3.26 -0.37 -0.68
CA ALA A 53 -4.18 0.70 -0.30
C ALA A 53 -4.06 1.01 1.21
N ALA A 54 -4.15 2.30 1.56
CA ALA A 54 -3.85 2.78 2.92
C ALA A 54 -4.76 2.19 4.03
N ASN A 55 -5.93 1.65 3.70
CA ASN A 55 -6.77 0.93 4.66
C ASN A 55 -6.15 -0.38 5.16
N LEU A 56 -5.14 -0.90 4.47
CA LEU A 56 -4.45 -2.14 4.81
C LEU A 56 -3.28 -1.94 5.77
N SER A 57 -2.95 -0.69 6.14
CA SER A 57 -1.75 -0.36 6.92
C SER A 57 -1.67 -1.05 8.30
N ASP A 58 -2.81 -1.43 8.87
CA ASP A 58 -2.86 -2.08 10.17
C ASP A 58 -2.92 -3.62 10.09
N VAL A 59 -3.50 -4.17 9.02
CA VAL A 59 -3.72 -5.62 8.86
C VAL A 59 -2.63 -6.29 8.03
N LEU A 60 -2.19 -5.67 6.92
CA LEU A 60 -1.24 -6.31 6.01
C LEU A 60 0.13 -6.60 6.64
N PRO A 61 0.71 -5.72 7.50
CA PRO A 61 1.94 -6.05 8.21
C PRO A 61 1.83 -7.32 9.06
N GLN A 62 0.68 -7.57 9.70
CA GLN A 62 0.45 -8.77 10.51
C GLN A 62 0.40 -10.03 9.63
N ILE A 63 -0.22 -9.94 8.46
CA ILE A 63 -0.26 -11.04 7.47
C ILE A 63 1.14 -11.34 6.95
N VAL A 64 1.93 -10.31 6.65
CA VAL A 64 3.33 -10.46 6.19
C VAL A 64 4.20 -11.07 7.28
N GLU A 65 4.08 -10.63 8.52
CA GLU A 65 4.82 -11.19 9.67
C GLU A 65 4.52 -12.67 9.86
N ALA A 66 3.24 -13.06 9.80
CA ALA A 66 2.83 -14.46 9.91
C ALA A 66 3.38 -15.29 8.75
N TYR A 67 3.24 -14.81 7.51
CA TYR A 67 3.76 -15.47 6.33
C TYR A 67 5.29 -15.66 6.41
N ASN A 68 6.03 -14.62 6.77
CA ASN A 68 7.49 -14.67 6.91
C ASN A 68 7.91 -15.69 7.98
N THR A 69 7.19 -15.73 9.10
CA THR A 69 7.45 -16.68 10.18
C THR A 69 7.24 -18.13 9.71
N GLU A 70 6.14 -18.41 9.02
CA GLU A 70 5.83 -19.75 8.51
C GLU A 70 6.83 -20.23 7.44
N ASN A 71 7.37 -19.30 6.64
CA ASN A 71 8.26 -19.61 5.52
C ASN A 71 9.74 -19.32 5.82
N SER A 72 10.08 -18.96 7.05
CA SER A 72 11.47 -18.63 7.48
C SER A 72 12.11 -17.53 6.63
N LEU A 73 11.33 -16.53 6.22
CA LEU A 73 11.79 -15.37 5.46
C LEU A 73 12.26 -14.25 6.38
N ALA A 74 13.14 -13.38 5.88
CA ALA A 74 13.55 -12.19 6.58
C ALA A 74 12.50 -11.07 6.45
N GLU A 75 12.41 -10.18 7.46
CA GLU A 75 11.46 -9.05 7.48
C GLU A 75 11.56 -8.16 6.22
N GLN A 76 12.77 -7.99 5.67
CA GLN A 76 13.02 -7.16 4.49
C GLN A 76 12.73 -7.85 3.14
N ASP A 77 12.28 -9.09 3.13
CA ASP A 77 12.01 -9.80 1.87
C ASP A 77 10.66 -9.39 1.26
N ILE A 78 9.75 -8.83 2.08
CA ILE A 78 8.49 -8.24 1.63
C ILE A 78 8.41 -6.77 2.08
N GLU A 79 8.54 -5.86 1.12
CA GLU A 79 8.46 -4.41 1.36
C GLU A 79 7.04 -3.89 1.10
N LEU A 80 6.48 -3.13 2.04
CA LEU A 80 5.13 -2.57 1.96
C LEU A 80 5.16 -1.06 1.68
N THR A 81 4.37 -0.62 0.71
CA THR A 81 4.16 0.81 0.43
C THR A 81 2.67 1.11 0.49
N PHE A 82 2.29 2.07 1.33
CA PHE A 82 0.90 2.45 1.54
C PHE A 82 0.58 3.85 0.99
N ALA A 83 -0.46 3.94 0.15
CA ALA A 83 -1.03 5.21 -0.32
C ALA A 83 -2.49 5.03 -0.75
N SER A 84 -3.12 6.07 -1.34
CA SER A 84 -4.41 5.87 -2.01
C SER A 84 -4.26 4.97 -3.22
N SER A 85 -5.30 4.16 -3.52
CA SER A 85 -5.27 3.22 -4.64
C SER A 85 -4.93 3.91 -5.96
N GLY A 86 -5.54 5.06 -6.26
CA GLY A 86 -5.26 5.80 -7.48
C GLY A 86 -3.83 6.34 -7.58
N LYS A 87 -3.23 6.77 -6.45
CA LYS A 87 -1.82 7.21 -6.44
C LYS A 87 -0.87 6.04 -6.73
N LEU A 88 -1.10 4.89 -6.11
CA LEU A 88 -0.32 3.68 -6.38
C LEU A 88 -0.47 3.23 -7.83
N TYR A 89 -1.71 3.25 -8.36
CA TYR A 89 -1.96 2.96 -9.76
C TYR A 89 -1.15 3.87 -10.70
N ALA A 90 -1.13 5.18 -10.45
CA ALA A 90 -0.34 6.13 -11.24
C ALA A 90 1.17 5.84 -11.15
N GLN A 91 1.69 5.43 -9.99
CA GLN A 91 3.09 5.02 -9.83
C GLN A 91 3.40 3.74 -10.63
N ILE A 92 2.51 2.76 -10.60
CA ILE A 92 2.63 1.52 -11.36
C ILE A 92 2.59 1.80 -12.87
N GLN A 93 1.71 2.70 -13.32
CA GLN A 93 1.69 3.15 -14.72
C GLN A 93 2.99 3.84 -15.15
N ALA A 94 3.61 4.58 -14.23
CA ALA A 94 4.90 5.25 -14.44
C ALA A 94 6.11 4.29 -14.35
N GLY A 95 5.90 2.98 -14.14
CA GLY A 95 6.95 1.97 -14.11
C GLY A 95 7.56 1.75 -12.72
N ALA A 96 6.91 2.14 -11.63
CA ALA A 96 7.36 1.78 -10.29
C ALA A 96 7.41 0.25 -10.13
N PRO A 97 8.51 -0.31 -9.62
CA PRO A 97 8.76 -1.74 -9.61
C PRO A 97 8.06 -2.44 -8.43
N TYR A 98 6.75 -2.51 -8.50
CA TYR A 98 5.94 -3.28 -7.57
C TYR A 98 5.64 -4.67 -8.14
N ASP A 99 5.60 -5.67 -7.28
CA ASP A 99 5.33 -7.07 -7.62
C ASP A 99 3.87 -7.45 -7.39
N ILE A 100 3.24 -6.82 -6.39
CA ILE A 100 1.82 -6.99 -6.09
C ILE A 100 1.20 -5.60 -5.90
N TYR A 101 0.00 -5.43 -6.43
CA TYR A 101 -0.84 -4.28 -6.17
C TYR A 101 -2.14 -4.72 -5.49
N LEU A 102 -2.41 -4.18 -4.29
CA LEU A 102 -3.63 -4.41 -3.51
C LEU A 102 -4.43 -3.11 -3.46
N SER A 103 -5.44 -3.01 -4.30
CA SER A 103 -6.33 -1.84 -4.40
C SER A 103 -7.52 -1.96 -3.45
N ALA A 104 -8.06 -0.84 -2.99
CA ALA A 104 -9.31 -0.79 -2.25
C ALA A 104 -10.55 -0.73 -3.15
N ASN A 105 -10.42 -0.99 -4.47
CA ASN A 105 -11.52 -1.20 -5.41
C ASN A 105 -11.12 -2.21 -6.48
N GLN A 106 -12.08 -2.59 -7.31
CA GLN A 106 -11.90 -3.49 -8.45
C GLN A 106 -11.47 -2.74 -9.72
N GLU A 107 -11.76 -1.43 -9.79
CA GLU A 107 -11.58 -0.63 -11.00
C GLU A 107 -10.12 -0.51 -11.42
N PHE A 108 -9.20 -0.15 -10.51
CA PHE A 108 -7.80 0.08 -10.87
C PHE A 108 -7.08 -1.21 -11.33
N PRO A 109 -7.23 -2.37 -10.67
CA PRO A 109 -6.67 -3.62 -11.18
C PRO A 109 -7.26 -4.03 -12.54
N ALA A 110 -8.57 -3.89 -12.73
CA ALA A 110 -9.21 -4.18 -14.01
C ALA A 110 -8.73 -3.23 -15.13
N LYS A 111 -8.55 -1.96 -14.82
CA LYS A 111 -8.00 -0.96 -15.74
C LYS A 111 -6.57 -1.29 -16.16
N TRP A 112 -5.73 -1.71 -15.21
CA TRP A 112 -4.37 -2.17 -15.50
C TRP A 112 -4.35 -3.27 -16.54
N VAL A 113 -5.21 -4.30 -16.39
CA VAL A 113 -5.31 -5.40 -17.34
C VAL A 113 -5.79 -4.92 -18.70
N SER A 114 -6.82 -4.07 -18.74
CA SER A 114 -7.40 -3.58 -20.00
C SER A 114 -6.42 -2.72 -20.82
N GLU A 115 -5.56 -1.96 -20.16
CA GLU A 115 -4.58 -1.09 -20.81
C GLU A 115 -3.33 -1.84 -21.31
N ARG A 116 -3.11 -3.09 -20.87
CA ARG A 116 -1.90 -3.89 -21.18
C ARG A 116 -2.19 -5.25 -21.83
N ALA A 117 -3.43 -5.52 -22.18
CA ALA A 117 -3.91 -6.82 -22.68
C ALA A 117 -3.12 -7.40 -23.86
N GLU A 118 -2.38 -6.57 -24.62
CA GLU A 118 -1.61 -7.01 -25.79
C GLU A 118 -0.19 -7.51 -25.46
N ASN A 119 0.35 -7.19 -24.28
CA ASN A 119 1.79 -7.35 -24.01
C ASN A 119 2.15 -8.05 -22.69
N MET A 120 1.20 -8.55 -21.91
CA MET A 120 1.49 -9.17 -20.62
C MET A 120 0.90 -10.58 -20.45
N PRO A 121 1.53 -11.42 -19.59
CA PRO A 121 0.94 -12.67 -19.20
C PRO A 121 -0.46 -12.46 -18.63
N LYS A 122 -1.32 -13.47 -18.75
CA LYS A 122 -2.75 -13.47 -18.41
C LYS A 122 -3.03 -13.31 -16.91
N THR A 123 -2.35 -12.37 -16.24
CA THR A 123 -2.60 -12.09 -14.84
C THR A 123 -3.98 -11.46 -14.71
N GLN A 124 -4.86 -12.09 -13.95
CA GLN A 124 -6.20 -11.59 -13.69
C GLN A 124 -6.26 -10.97 -12.30
N PRO A 125 -7.05 -9.91 -12.11
CA PRO A 125 -7.36 -9.42 -10.78
C PRO A 125 -8.05 -10.52 -9.94
N PHE A 126 -7.82 -10.47 -8.64
CA PHE A 126 -8.46 -11.34 -7.66
C PHE A 126 -9.06 -10.49 -6.55
N THR A 127 -10.31 -10.76 -6.16
CA THR A 127 -10.92 -10.11 -5.01
C THR A 127 -10.39 -10.74 -3.73
N TYR A 128 -9.80 -9.93 -2.82
CA TYR A 128 -9.23 -10.47 -1.59
C TYR A 128 -10.03 -10.12 -0.33
N THR A 129 -10.87 -9.06 -0.36
CA THR A 129 -11.73 -8.71 0.79
C THR A 129 -12.78 -7.67 0.40
N GLN A 130 -13.70 -7.37 1.33
CA GLN A 130 -14.63 -6.24 1.23
C GLN A 130 -14.50 -5.34 2.45
N GLY A 131 -14.24 -4.05 2.21
CA GLY A 131 -14.15 -3.04 3.25
C GLY A 131 -15.50 -2.58 3.78
N GLN A 132 -15.50 -2.02 4.99
CA GLN A 132 -16.66 -1.38 5.62
C GLN A 132 -16.34 0.08 5.95
N LEU A 133 -17.32 0.95 5.78
CA LEU A 133 -17.24 2.37 6.09
C LEU A 133 -17.83 2.64 7.48
N SER A 134 -17.10 3.41 8.29
CA SER A 134 -17.53 3.85 9.61
C SER A 134 -17.50 5.37 9.73
N PHE A 135 -18.43 5.92 10.47
CA PHE A 135 -18.42 7.31 10.92
C PHE A 135 -17.82 7.34 12.33
N TYR A 136 -16.72 8.08 12.49
CA TYR A 136 -15.87 8.04 13.69
C TYR A 136 -15.62 9.44 14.24
N SER A 137 -15.49 9.52 15.57
CA SER A 137 -15.00 10.68 16.27
C SER A 137 -14.19 10.28 17.51
N ALA A 138 -13.02 10.88 17.69
CA ALA A 138 -12.23 10.71 18.91
C ALA A 138 -12.81 11.46 20.11
N THR A 139 -13.62 12.50 19.88
CA THR A 139 -14.02 13.47 20.91
C THR A 139 -15.51 13.57 21.16
N LYS A 140 -16.34 12.99 20.27
CA LYS A 140 -17.80 13.06 20.34
C LYS A 140 -18.43 11.68 20.31
N ALA A 141 -19.48 11.48 21.08
CA ALA A 141 -20.22 10.23 21.06
C ALA A 141 -21.05 10.10 19.78
N VAL A 142 -20.78 9.07 18.98
CA VAL A 142 -21.46 8.77 17.72
C VAL A 142 -21.98 7.33 17.63
N GLY A 143 -21.69 6.49 18.63
CA GLY A 143 -22.04 5.07 18.61
C GLY A 143 -23.55 4.77 18.64
N ASN A 144 -24.35 5.71 19.15
CA ASN A 144 -25.81 5.59 19.18
C ASN A 144 -26.49 6.12 17.91
N LEU A 145 -25.74 6.52 16.89
CA LEU A 145 -26.29 6.96 15.61
C LEU A 145 -26.93 5.78 14.86
N ASN A 146 -27.84 6.13 13.98
CA ASN A 146 -28.38 5.28 12.92
C ASN A 146 -28.41 6.12 11.63
N GLN A 147 -28.83 5.56 10.51
CA GLN A 147 -28.84 6.28 9.24
C GLN A 147 -29.61 7.61 9.32
N THR A 148 -30.79 7.63 9.95
CA THR A 148 -31.62 8.82 10.08
C THR A 148 -30.92 9.89 10.93
N THR A 149 -30.49 9.53 12.12
CA THR A 149 -29.85 10.47 13.06
C THR A 149 -28.48 10.94 12.58
N LEU A 150 -27.74 10.11 11.81
CA LEU A 150 -26.52 10.55 11.13
C LEU A 150 -26.83 11.57 10.03
N ALA A 151 -27.84 11.33 9.20
CA ALA A 151 -28.25 12.29 8.18
C ALA A 151 -28.69 13.64 8.80
N GLU A 152 -29.46 13.61 9.89
CA GLU A 152 -29.85 14.81 10.66
C GLU A 152 -28.65 15.56 11.22
N LEU A 153 -27.66 14.85 11.82
CA LEU A 153 -26.42 15.43 12.33
C LEU A 153 -25.63 16.11 11.23
N LEU A 154 -25.51 15.49 10.08
CA LEU A 154 -24.79 16.02 8.92
C LEU A 154 -25.48 17.24 8.31
N ALA A 155 -26.82 17.24 8.22
CA ALA A 155 -27.64 18.34 7.69
C ALA A 155 -27.75 19.54 8.62
N LYS A 156 -27.56 19.33 9.94
CA LYS A 156 -27.69 20.39 10.96
C LYS A 156 -26.64 21.49 10.73
N PRO A 157 -27.04 22.78 10.73
CA PRO A 157 -26.08 23.88 10.70
C PRO A 157 -25.07 23.78 11.84
N SER A 158 -23.78 23.79 11.50
CA SER A 158 -22.69 23.57 12.44
C SER A 158 -21.37 23.96 11.79
N ASP A 159 -20.38 24.34 12.58
CA ASP A 159 -18.99 24.55 12.14
C ASP A 159 -18.15 23.27 12.19
N ALA A 160 -18.75 22.17 12.65
CA ALA A 160 -18.06 20.89 12.78
C ALA A 160 -17.49 20.42 11.43
N LYS A 161 -16.21 20.05 11.45
CA LYS A 161 -15.47 19.56 10.29
C LYS A 161 -15.56 18.04 10.21
N ILE A 162 -15.66 17.56 8.98
CA ILE A 162 -15.81 16.14 8.66
C ILE A 162 -14.74 15.79 7.63
N THR A 163 -13.92 14.80 7.90
CA THR A 163 -12.95 14.32 6.91
C THR A 163 -13.51 13.17 6.10
N ILE A 164 -13.15 13.17 4.81
CA ILE A 164 -13.26 12.03 3.89
C ILE A 164 -11.93 11.87 3.18
N ALA A 165 -11.59 10.67 2.73
CA ALA A 165 -10.48 10.51 1.79
C ALA A 165 -10.84 11.15 0.44
N ASN A 166 -9.83 11.52 -0.37
CA ASN A 166 -10.05 12.08 -1.70
C ASN A 166 -10.86 11.10 -2.57
N PRO A 167 -12.09 11.45 -3.00
CA PRO A 167 -12.96 10.53 -3.74
C PRO A 167 -12.40 10.09 -5.10
N ASP A 168 -11.54 10.91 -5.72
CA ASP A 168 -10.99 10.65 -7.05
C ASP A 168 -9.83 9.63 -7.00
N LEU A 169 -9.19 9.46 -5.83
CA LEU A 169 -8.00 8.62 -5.66
C LEU A 169 -8.20 7.47 -4.65
N ALA A 170 -9.15 7.62 -3.74
CA ALA A 170 -9.35 6.68 -2.63
C ALA A 170 -10.77 6.11 -2.64
N PRO A 171 -10.94 4.79 -2.85
CA PRO A 171 -12.26 4.15 -2.95
C PRO A 171 -13.16 4.36 -1.73
N TYR A 172 -12.60 4.37 -0.52
CA TYR A 172 -13.36 4.73 0.68
C TYR A 172 -13.90 6.17 0.63
N GLY A 173 -13.14 7.09 0.04
CA GLY A 173 -13.59 8.45 -0.19
C GLY A 173 -14.72 8.52 -1.21
N ALA A 174 -14.64 7.75 -2.29
CA ALA A 174 -15.71 7.64 -3.28
C ALA A 174 -17.00 7.08 -2.64
N SER A 175 -16.91 6.04 -1.82
CA SER A 175 -18.06 5.48 -1.10
C SER A 175 -18.63 6.45 -0.07
N ALA A 176 -17.81 7.19 0.67
CA ALA A 176 -18.26 8.23 1.59
C ALA A 176 -18.98 9.38 0.86
N LYS A 177 -18.42 9.83 -0.28
CA LYS A 177 -19.08 10.83 -1.14
C LYS A 177 -20.44 10.34 -1.64
N ALA A 178 -20.51 9.12 -2.16
CA ALA A 178 -21.76 8.53 -2.64
C ALA A 178 -22.80 8.44 -1.51
N TYR A 179 -22.41 8.00 -0.31
CA TYR A 179 -23.29 8.02 0.85
C TYR A 179 -23.81 9.43 1.14
N LEU A 180 -22.94 10.44 1.23
CA LEU A 180 -23.32 11.82 1.53
C LEU A 180 -24.23 12.40 0.43
N GLN A 181 -24.03 12.01 -0.83
CA GLN A 181 -24.91 12.39 -1.96
C GLN A 181 -26.29 11.74 -1.82
N THR A 182 -26.37 10.46 -1.47
CA THR A 182 -27.65 9.77 -1.23
C THR A 182 -28.44 10.43 -0.08
N GLN A 183 -27.75 10.96 0.93
CA GLN A 183 -28.36 11.73 2.01
C GLN A 183 -28.67 13.19 1.62
N ASN A 184 -28.35 13.63 0.40
CA ASN A 184 -28.49 15.01 -0.10
C ASN A 184 -27.77 16.08 0.73
N VAL A 185 -26.64 15.72 1.37
CA VAL A 185 -25.87 16.64 2.23
C VAL A 185 -24.49 17.00 1.67
N TYR A 186 -23.96 16.25 0.68
CA TYR A 186 -22.61 16.44 0.17
C TYR A 186 -22.33 17.88 -0.27
N ASP A 187 -23.15 18.42 -1.19
CA ASP A 187 -22.94 19.75 -1.77
C ASP A 187 -23.08 20.87 -0.71
N ALA A 188 -23.96 20.68 0.26
CA ALA A 188 -24.13 21.63 1.36
C ALA A 188 -22.90 21.64 2.27
N LEU A 189 -22.40 20.48 2.63
CA LEU A 189 -21.18 20.34 3.46
C LEU A 189 -19.96 20.91 2.76
N ASP A 190 -19.81 20.63 1.46
CA ASP A 190 -18.69 21.14 0.66
C ASP A 190 -18.75 22.66 0.53
N LYS A 191 -19.91 23.22 0.14
CA LYS A 191 -20.13 24.66 0.04
C LYS A 191 -19.87 25.40 1.37
N GLN A 192 -20.21 24.78 2.48
CA GLN A 192 -19.94 25.28 3.84
C GLN A 192 -18.49 25.08 4.27
N LYS A 193 -17.64 24.45 3.44
CA LYS A 193 -16.26 24.09 3.76
C LYS A 193 -16.15 23.26 5.04
N ARG A 194 -17.12 22.40 5.27
CA ARG A 194 -17.15 21.44 6.37
C ARG A 194 -16.48 20.12 5.99
N LEU A 195 -16.43 19.77 4.70
CA LEU A 195 -15.69 18.62 4.22
C LEU A 195 -14.20 18.93 4.09
N ILE A 196 -13.39 18.12 4.73
CA ILE A 196 -11.93 18.16 4.65
C ILE A 196 -11.48 16.91 3.91
N GLN A 197 -10.99 17.09 2.68
CA GLN A 197 -10.47 15.98 1.88
C GLN A 197 -9.04 15.66 2.30
N ALA A 198 -8.81 14.43 2.70
CA ALA A 198 -7.49 13.87 2.98
C ALA A 198 -6.98 13.13 1.73
N GLU A 199 -5.67 12.97 1.57
CA GLU A 199 -5.08 12.28 0.42
C GLU A 199 -5.56 10.82 0.31
N ASN A 200 -5.68 10.13 1.45
CA ASN A 200 -6.10 8.73 1.53
C ASN A 200 -6.86 8.46 2.83
N ILE A 201 -7.36 7.25 3.00
CA ILE A 201 -8.17 6.88 4.17
C ILE A 201 -7.35 6.84 5.48
N GLY A 202 -6.05 6.57 5.41
CA GLY A 202 -5.15 6.64 6.57
C GLY A 202 -5.02 8.07 7.10
N GLN A 203 -4.83 9.04 6.21
CA GLN A 203 -4.77 10.46 6.60
C GLN A 203 -6.15 10.96 7.07
N ALA A 204 -7.26 10.53 6.44
CA ALA A 204 -8.60 10.87 6.92
C ALA A 204 -8.81 10.37 8.36
N PHE A 205 -8.42 9.13 8.63
CA PHE A 205 -8.47 8.58 9.98
C PHE A 205 -7.62 9.39 10.97
N GLN A 206 -6.38 9.73 10.61
CA GLN A 206 -5.50 10.53 11.46
C GLN A 206 -6.11 11.88 11.83
N TYR A 207 -6.73 12.59 10.87
CA TYR A 207 -7.38 13.87 11.16
C TYR A 207 -8.52 13.72 12.18
N ALA A 208 -9.34 12.69 12.08
CA ALA A 208 -10.41 12.43 13.03
C ALA A 208 -9.88 11.94 14.40
N ASN A 209 -8.86 11.07 14.38
CA ASN A 209 -8.32 10.44 15.59
C ASN A 209 -7.50 11.44 16.46
N THR A 210 -6.83 12.41 15.83
CA THR A 210 -6.11 13.46 16.54
C THR A 210 -7.01 14.62 16.99
N GLY A 211 -8.30 14.63 16.61
CA GLY A 211 -9.20 15.73 16.87
C GLY A 211 -8.95 16.98 16.02
N SER A 212 -8.16 16.87 14.94
CA SER A 212 -7.95 17.95 13.96
C SER A 212 -9.24 18.29 13.20
N VAL A 213 -10.17 17.34 13.13
CA VAL A 213 -11.55 17.51 12.69
C VAL A 213 -12.48 16.84 13.70
N ASP A 214 -13.76 17.22 13.68
CA ASP A 214 -14.74 16.68 14.64
C ASP A 214 -15.15 15.25 14.34
N TYR A 215 -15.25 14.89 13.04
CA TYR A 215 -15.73 13.60 12.57
C TYR A 215 -14.94 13.13 11.34
N GLY A 216 -14.95 11.83 11.08
CA GLY A 216 -14.39 11.26 9.85
C GLY A 216 -15.20 10.09 9.33
N PHE A 217 -15.30 9.98 8.00
CA PHE A 217 -15.62 8.71 7.35
C PHE A 217 -14.32 7.95 7.18
N VAL A 218 -14.21 6.82 7.87
CA VAL A 218 -12.98 6.03 8.02
C VAL A 218 -13.25 4.56 7.69
N ALA A 219 -12.20 3.76 7.55
CA ALA A 219 -12.37 2.31 7.41
C ALA A 219 -12.68 1.65 8.76
N GLN A 220 -13.56 0.66 8.77
CA GLN A 220 -13.85 -0.13 9.98
C GLN A 220 -12.57 -0.76 10.55
N SER A 221 -11.65 -1.20 9.70
CA SER A 221 -10.37 -1.76 10.14
C SER A 221 -9.55 -0.81 11.01
N GLN A 222 -9.62 0.49 10.74
CA GLN A 222 -8.88 1.50 11.50
C GLN A 222 -9.44 1.68 12.92
N VAL A 223 -10.77 1.70 13.06
CA VAL A 223 -11.40 1.79 14.40
C VAL A 223 -11.23 0.48 15.19
N THR A 224 -11.18 -0.65 14.50
CA THR A 224 -10.85 -1.95 15.10
C THR A 224 -9.41 -1.98 15.59
N ALA A 225 -8.44 -1.53 14.77
CA ALA A 225 -7.02 -1.54 15.09
C ALA A 225 -6.69 -0.74 16.36
N ILE A 226 -7.33 0.43 16.56
CA ILE A 226 -7.14 1.24 17.77
C ILE A 226 -8.00 0.78 18.94
N LYS A 227 -8.81 -0.28 18.76
CA LYS A 227 -9.77 -0.76 19.77
C LYS A 227 -10.70 0.37 20.25
N ALA A 228 -11.22 1.16 19.28
CA ALA A 228 -12.15 2.24 19.58
C ALA A 228 -13.36 1.72 20.39
N THR A 229 -13.81 2.53 21.34
CA THR A 229 -15.01 2.15 22.12
C THR A 229 -16.28 2.27 21.28
N PRO A 230 -17.34 1.50 21.58
CA PRO A 230 -18.59 1.54 20.82
C PRO A 230 -19.20 2.95 20.70
N GLU A 231 -18.91 3.86 21.62
CA GLU A 231 -19.41 5.24 21.59
C GLU A 231 -18.68 6.11 20.55
N GLN A 232 -17.49 5.71 20.09
CA GLN A 232 -16.64 6.52 19.21
C GLN A 232 -16.92 6.32 17.72
N PHE A 233 -17.66 5.28 17.35
CA PHE A 233 -17.93 5.03 15.92
C PHE A 233 -19.33 4.46 15.68
N TYR A 234 -19.81 4.66 14.48
CA TYR A 234 -21.01 4.05 13.91
C TYR A 234 -20.64 3.40 12.59
N THR A 235 -20.72 2.08 12.50
CA THR A 235 -20.49 1.35 11.24
C THR A 235 -21.72 1.51 10.35
N LEU A 236 -21.52 2.06 9.15
CA LEU A 236 -22.60 2.28 8.22
C LEU A 236 -23.10 0.95 7.65
N PRO A 237 -24.42 0.78 7.47
CA PRO A 237 -24.95 -0.38 6.76
C PRO A 237 -24.37 -0.49 5.35
N VAL A 238 -23.93 -1.68 4.98
CA VAL A 238 -23.20 -1.92 3.74
C VAL A 238 -24.01 -1.62 2.47
N GLU A 239 -25.34 -1.67 2.57
CA GLU A 239 -26.27 -1.30 1.50
C GLU A 239 -26.46 0.20 1.34
N SER A 240 -25.95 1.03 2.24
CA SER A 240 -26.10 2.49 2.22
C SER A 240 -25.10 3.22 1.35
N TYR A 241 -24.09 2.52 0.82
CA TYR A 241 -23.04 3.04 -0.05
C TYR A 241 -22.59 1.97 -1.06
N PRO A 242 -21.91 2.34 -2.15
CA PRO A 242 -21.36 1.36 -3.08
C PRO A 242 -20.37 0.41 -2.37
N ALA A 243 -20.51 -0.89 -2.60
CA ALA A 243 -19.67 -1.90 -1.97
C ALA A 243 -18.18 -1.63 -2.22
N ILE A 244 -17.36 -1.75 -1.17
CA ILE A 244 -15.92 -1.53 -1.23
C ILE A 244 -15.23 -2.90 -1.44
N LEU A 245 -15.52 -3.54 -2.58
CA LEU A 245 -14.82 -4.76 -3.00
C LEU A 245 -13.39 -4.41 -3.38
N GLN A 246 -12.42 -5.13 -2.83
CA GLN A 246 -11.00 -4.83 -2.95
C GLN A 246 -10.31 -5.92 -3.76
N ASP A 247 -9.73 -5.52 -4.90
CA ASP A 247 -9.02 -6.42 -5.78
C ASP A 247 -7.51 -6.21 -5.71
N GLY A 248 -6.80 -7.32 -5.81
CA GLY A 248 -5.36 -7.36 -6.02
C GLY A 248 -5.00 -7.83 -7.42
N ILE A 249 -3.75 -7.59 -7.80
CA ILE A 249 -3.15 -8.13 -9.02
C ILE A 249 -1.66 -8.35 -8.80
N VAL A 250 -1.15 -9.51 -9.27
CA VAL A 250 0.29 -9.79 -9.31
C VAL A 250 0.86 -9.15 -10.58
N LEU A 251 1.92 -8.36 -10.43
CA LEU A 251 2.51 -7.51 -11.47
C LEU A 251 3.81 -8.07 -12.05
N SER A 252 4.44 -9.05 -11.37
CA SER A 252 5.70 -9.66 -11.76
C SER A 252 5.61 -11.19 -11.79
N ASP A 253 6.61 -11.84 -12.37
CA ASP A 253 6.74 -13.30 -12.40
C ASP A 253 7.47 -13.85 -11.16
N ALA A 254 7.69 -13.03 -10.12
CA ALA A 254 8.33 -13.42 -8.87
C ALA A 254 7.54 -14.56 -8.19
N ALA A 255 8.20 -15.68 -7.90
CA ALA A 255 7.54 -16.82 -7.27
C ALA A 255 6.99 -16.43 -5.89
N LEU A 256 7.76 -15.66 -5.12
CA LEU A 256 7.35 -15.15 -3.81
C LEU A 256 6.06 -14.30 -3.89
N ALA A 257 5.85 -13.53 -4.98
CA ALA A 257 4.63 -12.74 -5.16
C ALA A 257 3.39 -13.62 -5.32
N THR A 258 3.53 -14.70 -6.08
CA THR A 258 2.45 -15.69 -6.26
C THR A 258 2.16 -16.44 -4.96
N ASP A 259 3.20 -16.89 -4.27
CA ASP A 259 3.07 -17.66 -3.02
C ASP A 259 2.46 -16.82 -1.90
N PHE A 260 2.91 -15.57 -1.74
CA PHE A 260 2.30 -14.64 -0.80
C PHE A 260 0.84 -14.34 -1.13
N THR A 261 0.50 -14.18 -2.43
CA THR A 261 -0.89 -13.99 -2.85
C THR A 261 -1.76 -15.20 -2.50
N ASN A 262 -1.25 -16.41 -2.67
CA ASN A 262 -1.96 -17.64 -2.29
C ASN A 262 -2.18 -17.70 -0.76
N TYR A 263 -1.19 -17.30 0.04
CA TYR A 263 -1.33 -17.19 1.48
C TYR A 263 -2.36 -16.15 1.88
N LEU A 264 -2.33 -14.96 1.27
CA LEU A 264 -3.30 -13.88 1.50
C LEU A 264 -4.74 -14.36 1.29
N LEU A 265 -4.96 -15.20 0.27
CA LEU A 265 -6.27 -15.76 -0.08
C LEU A 265 -6.63 -17.04 0.69
N SER A 266 -5.68 -17.63 1.42
CA SER A 266 -5.91 -18.82 2.23
C SER A 266 -6.82 -18.55 3.44
N PRO A 267 -7.42 -19.59 4.05
CA PRO A 267 -8.18 -19.39 5.29
C PRO A 267 -7.38 -18.69 6.40
N ALA A 268 -6.07 -18.93 6.50
CA ALA A 268 -5.19 -18.29 7.47
C ALA A 268 -5.07 -16.77 7.20
N GLY A 269 -4.76 -16.38 5.97
CA GLY A 269 -4.70 -14.97 5.56
C GLY A 269 -6.04 -14.25 5.69
N GLN A 270 -7.15 -14.93 5.33
CA GLN A 270 -8.50 -14.37 5.41
C GLN A 270 -8.98 -14.15 6.85
N GLN A 271 -8.47 -14.93 7.82
CA GLN A 271 -8.80 -14.71 9.23
C GLN A 271 -8.32 -13.34 9.73
N TYR A 272 -7.14 -12.87 9.30
CA TYR A 272 -6.66 -11.53 9.65
C TYR A 272 -7.59 -10.43 9.17
N PHE A 273 -8.13 -10.57 7.95
CA PHE A 273 -9.12 -9.61 7.44
C PHE A 273 -10.41 -9.62 8.27
N ALA A 274 -10.93 -10.79 8.59
CA ALA A 274 -12.13 -10.92 9.41
C ALA A 274 -11.94 -10.30 10.80
N ASP A 275 -10.81 -10.57 11.45
CA ASP A 275 -10.47 -10.03 12.77
C ASP A 275 -10.27 -8.50 12.75
N ALA A 276 -9.80 -7.97 11.63
CA ALA A 276 -9.66 -6.54 11.40
C ALA A 276 -10.97 -5.84 11.01
N GLY A 277 -12.09 -6.56 10.90
CA GLY A 277 -13.40 -5.97 10.60
C GLY A 277 -13.70 -5.80 9.11
N TYR A 278 -13.04 -6.55 8.24
CA TYR A 278 -13.43 -6.69 6.84
C TYR A 278 -14.52 -7.77 6.69
N LEU A 279 -15.24 -7.70 5.59
CA LEU A 279 -16.23 -8.70 5.23
C LEU A 279 -15.63 -9.78 4.33
N ALA A 280 -16.09 -11.01 4.53
CA ALA A 280 -15.73 -12.11 3.66
C ALA A 280 -16.27 -11.90 2.25
N ILE A 281 -15.48 -12.32 1.27
CA ILE A 281 -15.92 -12.41 -0.13
C ILE A 281 -16.90 -13.60 -0.26
N LYS A 282 -18.02 -13.34 -0.91
CA LYS A 282 -19.05 -14.35 -1.19
C LYS A 282 -18.79 -15.03 -2.53
#